data_bf38a00622103a9423b511f318cb31fb
#
_entry.id   bf38a00622103a9423b511f318cb31fb
#
_cell.length_a   1.000
_cell.length_b   1.000
_cell.length_c   1.000
_cell.angle_alpha   90.00
_cell.angle_beta   90.00
_cell.angle_gamma   90.00
#
_symmetry.space_group_name_H-M   'P 1'
#
loop_
_entity.id
_entity.type
_entity.pdbx_description
1 polymer ?
#
loop_
_entity_poly.entity_id
_entity_poly.type
_entity_poly.pdbx_seq_one_letter_code
_entity_poly.pdbx_strand_id
1 'polypeptide(L)'
;MSYQIHQNQIPERLVSFEGKEYRWLGGTNYLNIGTHPLFQEKLQEGIRMFSQNWGSSRLNNYRMDVWESLEHTLAKRFQVEAAALCSSGLIAGQIALQYIMQKYPNAAISLAPKTHPALWRHPHKPAPGEFSEWKKDAQILCMDGIGAPWVEEFLTGFEQNLSADQTLIVDESHRLGIVSTQIQTPANLIQTSSLSKAFGIPAGIILGKKADIDAIKQDPFWVGGSPANPAYVYACLHAQEAYD
;
A
#
# COMPACT_ATOMS: atom_id res chain seq x y z
N MET A 1 30.52 -5.96 10.57
CA MET A 1 29.95 -7.33 10.58
C MET A 1 28.43 -7.18 10.66
N SER A 2 27.67 -7.75 9.73
CA SER A 2 26.21 -7.80 9.84
C SER A 2 25.88 -9.01 10.72
N TYR A 3 25.31 -8.77 11.89
CA TYR A 3 24.77 -9.83 12.73
C TYR A 3 23.44 -10.29 12.17
N GLN A 4 23.26 -11.61 12.00
CA GLN A 4 21.99 -12.22 11.61
C GLN A 4 21.47 -13.01 12.81
N ILE A 5 20.23 -12.70 13.22
CA ILE A 5 19.53 -13.42 14.27
C ILE A 5 18.57 -14.41 13.61
N HIS A 6 18.72 -15.69 13.87
CA HIS A 6 17.84 -16.75 13.37
C HIS A 6 16.95 -17.25 14.51
N GLN A 7 15.67 -16.93 14.46
CA GLN A 7 14.66 -17.37 15.43
C GLN A 7 13.36 -17.74 14.69
N ASN A 8 12.62 -18.70 15.24
CA ASN A 8 11.33 -19.15 14.70
C ASN A 8 10.14 -18.41 15.32
N GLN A 9 10.36 -17.19 15.82
CA GLN A 9 9.35 -16.34 16.42
C GLN A 9 9.37 -14.97 15.75
N ILE A 10 8.20 -14.36 15.65
CA ILE A 10 8.10 -12.98 15.22
C ILE A 10 8.75 -12.10 16.30
N PRO A 11 9.68 -11.19 15.95
CA PRO A 11 10.28 -10.32 16.93
C PRO A 11 9.22 -9.40 17.53
N GLU A 12 9.19 -9.37 18.87
CA GLU A 12 8.40 -8.42 19.64
C GLU A 12 9.23 -7.14 19.89
N ARG A 13 8.79 -6.35 20.87
CA ARG A 13 9.52 -5.13 21.27
C ARG A 13 10.95 -5.37 21.73
N LEU A 14 11.18 -6.54 22.33
CA LEU A 14 12.50 -7.00 22.78
C LEU A 14 12.84 -8.31 22.07
N VAL A 15 14.11 -8.45 21.70
CA VAL A 15 14.67 -9.69 21.17
C VAL A 15 15.87 -10.08 22.03
N SER A 16 16.00 -11.37 22.32
CA SER A 16 17.17 -11.91 23.03
C SER A 16 18.20 -12.42 22.01
N PHE A 17 19.43 -11.99 22.15
CA PHE A 17 20.55 -12.45 21.35
C PHE A 17 21.78 -12.63 22.23
N GLU A 18 22.39 -13.83 22.22
CA GLU A 18 23.56 -14.19 23.04
C GLU A 18 23.38 -13.89 24.54
N GLY A 19 22.17 -14.15 25.06
CA GLY A 19 21.84 -13.92 26.48
C GLY A 19 21.63 -12.45 26.87
N LYS A 20 21.57 -11.52 25.89
CA LYS A 20 21.29 -10.11 26.12
C LYS A 20 19.99 -9.73 25.44
N GLU A 21 19.27 -8.79 26.05
CA GLU A 21 18.06 -8.20 25.48
C GLU A 21 18.37 -6.93 24.68
N TYR A 22 17.77 -6.84 23.51
CA TYR A 22 17.86 -5.67 22.61
C TYR A 22 16.46 -5.19 22.25
N ARG A 23 16.29 -3.87 22.09
CA ARG A 23 15.06 -3.33 21.50
C ARG A 23 15.05 -3.63 20.01
N TRP A 24 13.96 -4.24 19.56
CA TRP A 24 13.74 -4.47 18.13
C TRP A 24 13.19 -3.19 17.48
N LEU A 25 13.98 -2.57 16.63
CA LEU A 25 13.62 -1.39 15.87
C LEU A 25 13.48 -1.69 14.36
N GLY A 26 13.66 -2.94 13.98
CA GLY A 26 13.50 -3.39 12.60
C GLY A 26 12.06 -3.84 12.31
N GLY A 27 11.79 -4.05 11.02
CA GLY A 27 10.47 -4.48 10.56
C GLY A 27 9.49 -3.33 10.38
N THR A 28 8.31 -3.67 9.88
CA THR A 28 7.29 -2.70 9.48
C THR A 28 5.91 -3.02 10.03
N ASN A 29 5.83 -3.88 11.05
CA ASN A 29 4.59 -4.20 11.76
C ASN A 29 4.27 -3.09 12.79
N TYR A 30 3.89 -1.92 12.29
CA TYR A 30 3.84 -0.69 13.08
C TYR A 30 2.84 -0.73 14.24
N LEU A 31 1.64 -1.26 14.02
CA LEU A 31 0.58 -1.33 15.01
C LEU A 31 0.52 -2.70 15.72
N ASN A 32 1.37 -3.65 15.32
CA ASN A 32 1.38 -5.01 15.83
C ASN A 32 -0.01 -5.71 15.82
N ILE A 33 -0.81 -5.40 14.82
CA ILE A 33 -2.20 -5.84 14.70
C ILE A 33 -2.34 -7.37 14.76
N GLY A 34 -1.37 -8.09 14.21
CA GLY A 34 -1.39 -9.56 14.21
C GLY A 34 -1.45 -10.20 15.61
N THR A 35 -1.09 -9.47 16.67
CA THR A 35 -1.20 -9.94 18.07
C THR A 35 -2.45 -9.42 18.79
N HIS A 36 -3.23 -8.53 18.15
CA HIS A 36 -4.43 -7.97 18.76
C HIS A 36 -5.52 -9.06 18.90
N PRO A 37 -6.11 -9.28 20.10
CA PRO A 37 -7.05 -10.39 20.33
C PRO A 37 -8.24 -10.39 19.38
N LEU A 38 -8.85 -9.22 19.15
CA LEU A 38 -9.99 -9.07 18.23
C LEU A 38 -9.60 -9.45 16.80
N PHE A 39 -8.40 -9.00 16.32
CA PHE A 39 -7.94 -9.34 14.99
C PHE A 39 -7.71 -10.85 14.84
N GLN A 40 -7.10 -11.50 15.83
CA GLN A 40 -6.87 -12.95 15.84
C GLN A 40 -8.18 -13.74 15.84
N GLU A 41 -9.18 -13.31 16.65
CA GLU A 41 -10.51 -13.88 16.64
C GLU A 41 -11.15 -13.81 15.27
N LYS A 42 -11.17 -12.61 14.65
CA LYS A 42 -11.76 -12.41 13.32
C LYS A 42 -11.00 -13.13 12.21
N LEU A 43 -9.68 -13.29 12.34
CA LEU A 43 -8.90 -14.09 11.40
C LEU A 43 -9.28 -15.58 11.48
N GLN A 44 -9.46 -16.12 12.68
CA GLN A 44 -9.93 -17.50 12.86
C GLN A 44 -11.33 -17.71 12.28
N GLU A 45 -12.27 -16.76 12.48
CA GLU A 45 -13.58 -16.77 11.85
C GLU A 45 -13.44 -16.75 10.32
N GLY A 46 -12.64 -15.84 9.78
CA GLY A 46 -12.38 -15.74 8.34
C GLY A 46 -11.81 -17.02 7.74
N ILE A 47 -10.88 -17.69 8.42
CA ILE A 47 -10.35 -18.99 7.98
C ILE A 47 -11.44 -20.07 7.95
N ARG A 48 -12.34 -20.08 8.93
CA ARG A 48 -13.47 -21.05 8.95
C ARG A 48 -14.44 -20.79 7.79
N MET A 49 -14.69 -19.51 7.44
CA MET A 49 -15.65 -19.13 6.38
C MET A 49 -15.08 -19.29 4.97
N PHE A 50 -13.83 -18.88 4.76
CA PHE A 50 -13.22 -18.73 3.42
C PHE A 50 -12.09 -19.72 3.16
N SER A 51 -11.75 -20.58 4.15
CA SER A 51 -10.54 -21.38 4.09
C SER A 51 -9.26 -20.50 4.05
N GLN A 52 -8.13 -21.10 3.78
CA GLN A 52 -6.82 -20.44 3.78
C GLN A 52 -6.47 -19.77 2.44
N ASN A 53 -7.23 -20.06 1.39
CA ASN A 53 -6.94 -19.51 0.06
C ASN A 53 -8.20 -19.51 -0.83
N TRP A 54 -8.27 -18.50 -1.70
CA TRP A 54 -9.22 -18.46 -2.81
C TRP A 54 -8.49 -18.80 -4.11
N GLY A 55 -8.76 -19.95 -4.66
CA GLY A 55 -8.08 -20.50 -5.84
C GLY A 55 -8.60 -19.95 -7.17
N SER A 56 -9.18 -18.76 -7.21
CA SER A 56 -9.77 -18.19 -8.42
C SER A 56 -9.65 -16.66 -8.45
N SER A 57 -9.90 -16.07 -9.64
CA SER A 57 -10.01 -14.63 -9.83
C SER A 57 -11.23 -14.05 -9.10
N ARG A 58 -11.16 -12.77 -8.71
CA ARG A 58 -12.29 -12.03 -8.15
C ARG A 58 -13.47 -11.88 -9.11
N LEU A 59 -13.21 -11.84 -10.41
CA LEU A 59 -14.23 -11.63 -11.45
C LEU A 59 -14.76 -12.92 -12.05
N ASN A 60 -14.65 -14.04 -11.36
CA ASN A 60 -15.32 -15.27 -11.81
C ASN A 60 -16.84 -15.22 -11.54
N ASN A 61 -17.55 -16.28 -11.91
CA ASN A 61 -19.01 -16.37 -11.75
C ASN A 61 -19.47 -16.44 -10.28
N TYR A 62 -18.59 -16.82 -9.37
CA TYR A 62 -18.84 -16.81 -7.92
C TYR A 62 -18.09 -15.65 -7.31
N ARG A 63 -18.82 -14.68 -6.75
CA ARG A 63 -18.27 -13.49 -6.12
C ARG A 63 -18.50 -13.52 -4.62
N MET A 64 -17.56 -12.97 -3.88
CA MET A 64 -17.65 -12.77 -2.45
C MET A 64 -17.55 -11.26 -2.15
N ASP A 65 -18.49 -10.73 -1.37
CA ASP A 65 -18.59 -9.28 -1.11
C ASP A 65 -17.53 -8.76 -0.13
N VAL A 66 -16.74 -9.65 0.46
CA VAL A 66 -15.76 -9.29 1.50
C VAL A 66 -14.69 -8.31 1.01
N TRP A 67 -14.27 -8.44 -0.25
CA TRP A 67 -13.29 -7.51 -0.84
C TRP A 67 -13.88 -6.12 -1.08
N GLU A 68 -15.06 -6.06 -1.71
CA GLU A 68 -15.78 -4.82 -1.98
C GLU A 68 -16.15 -4.10 -0.68
N SER A 69 -16.52 -4.85 0.34
CA SER A 69 -16.84 -4.30 1.67
C SER A 69 -15.62 -3.67 2.34
N LEU A 70 -14.46 -4.32 2.29
CA LEU A 70 -13.22 -3.72 2.83
C LEU A 70 -12.75 -2.52 1.98
N GLU A 71 -12.83 -2.61 0.66
CA GLU A 71 -12.50 -1.49 -0.24
C GLU A 71 -13.35 -0.26 0.08
N HIS A 72 -14.67 -0.44 0.26
CA HIS A 72 -15.57 0.65 0.66
C HIS A 72 -15.22 1.21 2.05
N THR A 73 -14.95 0.33 3.02
CA THR A 73 -14.57 0.72 4.38
C THR A 73 -13.29 1.55 4.41
N LEU A 74 -12.26 1.10 3.67
CA LEU A 74 -10.98 1.80 3.61
C LEU A 74 -11.07 3.10 2.78
N ALA A 75 -11.85 3.12 1.68
CA ALA A 75 -12.10 4.35 0.94
C ALA A 75 -12.73 5.42 1.83
N LYS A 76 -13.74 5.03 2.65
CA LYS A 76 -14.36 5.93 3.63
C LYS A 76 -13.38 6.38 4.72
N ARG A 77 -12.59 5.45 5.28
CA ARG A 77 -11.59 5.75 6.32
C ARG A 77 -10.56 6.77 5.83
N PHE A 78 -10.09 6.63 4.60
CA PHE A 78 -9.10 7.52 3.99
C PHE A 78 -9.71 8.68 3.18
N GLN A 79 -11.04 8.85 3.23
CA GLN A 79 -11.79 9.94 2.60
C GLN A 79 -11.45 10.11 1.10
N VAL A 80 -11.37 8.99 0.38
CA VAL A 80 -11.20 8.93 -1.07
C VAL A 80 -12.46 8.36 -1.72
N GLU A 81 -12.62 8.59 -3.02
CA GLU A 81 -13.83 8.16 -3.73
C GLU A 81 -13.94 6.63 -3.87
N ALA A 82 -12.83 5.94 -4.06
CA ALA A 82 -12.82 4.49 -4.25
C ALA A 82 -11.47 3.86 -3.92
N ALA A 83 -11.50 2.53 -3.76
CA ALA A 83 -10.35 1.70 -3.50
C ALA A 83 -10.38 0.41 -4.33
N ALA A 84 -9.20 -0.16 -4.61
CA ALA A 84 -9.02 -1.49 -5.19
C ALA A 84 -7.98 -2.27 -4.39
N LEU A 85 -8.36 -3.44 -3.86
CA LEU A 85 -7.44 -4.35 -3.19
C LEU A 85 -6.61 -5.16 -4.19
N CYS A 86 -5.35 -5.37 -3.86
CA CYS A 86 -4.39 -6.18 -4.59
C CYS A 86 -3.76 -7.22 -3.66
N SER A 87 -3.04 -8.20 -4.23
CA SER A 87 -2.36 -9.24 -3.44
C SER A 87 -1.17 -8.71 -2.62
N SER A 88 -0.58 -7.59 -3.00
CA SER A 88 0.51 -6.95 -2.26
C SER A 88 0.66 -5.48 -2.63
N GLY A 89 1.36 -4.70 -1.79
CA GLY A 89 1.69 -3.29 -2.08
C GLY A 89 2.54 -3.14 -3.35
N LEU A 90 3.47 -4.06 -3.61
CA LEU A 90 4.25 -4.04 -4.84
C LEU A 90 3.35 -4.17 -6.08
N ILE A 91 2.41 -5.10 -6.07
CA ILE A 91 1.44 -5.28 -7.17
C ILE A 91 0.52 -4.06 -7.29
N ALA A 92 0.09 -3.47 -6.17
CA ALA A 92 -0.71 -2.24 -6.20
C ALA A 92 0.03 -1.10 -6.91
N GLY A 93 1.30 -0.86 -6.56
CA GLY A 93 2.14 0.15 -7.22
C GLY A 93 2.34 -0.12 -8.71
N GLN A 94 2.63 -1.37 -9.08
CA GLN A 94 2.84 -1.75 -10.48
C GLN A 94 1.57 -1.60 -11.33
N ILE A 95 0.41 -1.97 -10.81
CA ILE A 95 -0.88 -1.80 -11.51
C ILE A 95 -1.22 -0.32 -11.67
N ALA A 96 -1.09 0.48 -10.60
CA ALA A 96 -1.36 1.92 -10.66
C ALA A 96 -0.47 2.63 -11.69
N LEU A 97 0.82 2.33 -11.68
CA LEU A 97 1.77 2.92 -12.63
C LEU A 97 1.48 2.47 -14.06
N GLN A 98 1.20 1.17 -14.28
CA GLN A 98 0.81 0.66 -15.59
C GLN A 98 -0.43 1.35 -16.13
N TYR A 99 -1.48 1.46 -15.30
CA TYR A 99 -2.73 2.12 -15.69
C TYR A 99 -2.47 3.56 -16.15
N ILE A 100 -1.72 4.33 -15.38
CA ILE A 100 -1.43 5.74 -15.73
C ILE A 100 -0.57 5.84 -17.00
N MET A 101 0.40 4.95 -17.20
CA MET A 101 1.19 4.91 -18.44
C MET A 101 0.34 4.56 -19.66
N GLN A 102 -0.65 3.70 -19.52
CA GLN A 102 -1.61 3.38 -20.61
C GLN A 102 -2.56 4.55 -20.89
N LYS A 103 -3.01 5.24 -19.84
CA LYS A 103 -3.88 6.40 -19.94
C LYS A 103 -3.19 7.61 -20.61
N TYR A 104 -1.88 7.76 -20.38
CA TYR A 104 -1.05 8.84 -20.89
C TYR A 104 0.23 8.33 -21.54
N PRO A 105 0.15 7.69 -22.73
CA PRO A 105 1.26 6.93 -23.31
C PRO A 105 2.49 7.77 -23.70
N ASN A 106 2.30 9.07 -23.90
CA ASN A 106 3.37 10.00 -24.27
C ASN A 106 3.80 10.92 -23.12
N ALA A 107 3.27 10.73 -21.92
CA ALA A 107 3.56 11.58 -20.78
C ALA A 107 4.99 11.38 -20.28
N ALA A 108 5.65 12.47 -19.92
CA ALA A 108 6.91 12.42 -19.18
C ALA A 108 6.65 11.89 -17.76
N ILE A 109 7.47 10.97 -17.31
CA ILE A 109 7.41 10.35 -15.98
C ILE A 109 8.68 10.69 -15.23
N SER A 110 8.54 11.17 -13.99
CA SER A 110 9.63 11.43 -13.06
C SER A 110 9.40 10.72 -11.75
N LEU A 111 10.38 9.91 -11.34
CA LEU A 111 10.38 9.23 -10.04
C LEU A 111 11.28 10.00 -9.08
N ALA A 112 10.78 10.29 -7.90
CA ALA A 112 11.57 10.93 -6.85
C ALA A 112 12.81 10.08 -6.48
N PRO A 113 13.90 10.69 -6.00
CA PRO A 113 15.03 9.96 -5.47
C PRO A 113 14.59 8.99 -4.37
N LYS A 114 15.23 7.82 -4.32
CA LYS A 114 15.00 6.75 -3.32
C LYS A 114 13.59 6.14 -3.35
N THR A 115 12.74 6.45 -4.35
CA THR A 115 11.42 5.82 -4.53
C THR A 115 11.53 4.29 -4.53
N HIS A 116 10.61 3.64 -3.82
CA HIS A 116 10.58 2.19 -3.66
C HIS A 116 10.32 1.47 -5.00
N PRO A 117 10.90 0.27 -5.23
CA PRO A 117 10.70 -0.51 -6.46
C PRO A 117 9.25 -0.82 -6.84
N ALA A 118 8.29 -0.69 -5.93
CA ALA A 118 6.87 -0.81 -6.25
C ALA A 118 6.41 0.18 -7.34
N LEU A 119 7.08 1.33 -7.46
CA LEU A 119 6.80 2.35 -8.48
C LEU A 119 7.83 2.37 -9.61
N TRP A 120 8.75 1.39 -9.69
CA TRP A 120 9.71 1.34 -10.81
C TRP A 120 9.13 0.57 -11.98
N ARG A 121 9.35 1.09 -13.19
CA ARG A 121 9.03 0.40 -14.44
C ARG A 121 9.99 0.80 -15.54
N HIS A 122 10.71 -0.18 -16.06
CA HIS A 122 11.67 0.05 -17.17
C HIS A 122 11.04 0.85 -18.32
N PRO A 123 11.71 1.89 -18.88
CA PRO A 123 13.07 2.34 -18.55
C PRO A 123 13.15 3.34 -17.38
N HIS A 124 12.02 3.72 -16.75
CA HIS A 124 11.98 4.75 -15.74
C HIS A 124 12.61 4.27 -14.43
N LYS A 125 13.50 5.08 -13.88
CA LYS A 125 14.25 4.86 -12.64
C LYS A 125 14.13 6.10 -11.75
N PRO A 126 14.30 5.95 -10.43
CA PRO A 126 14.38 7.10 -9.54
C PRO A 126 15.42 8.11 -10.00
N ALA A 127 15.12 9.39 -9.83
CA ALA A 127 16.07 10.46 -10.07
C ALA A 127 17.29 10.30 -9.13
N PRO A 128 18.50 10.65 -9.57
CA PRO A 128 19.65 10.69 -8.67
C PRO A 128 19.54 11.90 -7.73
N GLY A 129 20.33 11.90 -6.66
CA GLY A 129 20.45 13.03 -5.73
C GLY A 129 19.44 13.00 -4.58
N GLU A 130 19.19 14.15 -4.01
CA GLU A 130 18.29 14.35 -2.88
C GLU A 130 16.90 14.82 -3.32
N PHE A 131 15.88 14.59 -2.48
CA PHE A 131 14.50 14.93 -2.79
C PHE A 131 14.29 16.43 -3.06
N SER A 132 15.04 17.30 -2.38
CA SER A 132 15.00 18.76 -2.57
C SER A 132 15.38 19.19 -3.99
N GLU A 133 16.25 18.40 -4.67
CA GLU A 133 16.73 18.66 -6.02
C GLU A 133 15.85 18.05 -7.11
N TRP A 134 14.88 17.23 -6.73
CA TRP A 134 13.99 16.55 -7.65
C TRP A 134 13.12 17.52 -8.45
N LYS A 135 13.18 17.42 -9.78
CA LYS A 135 12.35 18.22 -10.69
C LYS A 135 10.93 17.66 -10.77
N LYS A 136 9.96 18.50 -10.50
CA LYS A 136 8.54 18.16 -10.42
C LYS A 136 7.74 18.72 -11.61
N ASP A 137 8.38 18.84 -12.78
CA ASP A 137 7.82 19.39 -14.03
C ASP A 137 7.26 18.33 -14.98
N ALA A 138 7.46 17.04 -14.68
CA ALA A 138 6.87 15.95 -15.45
C ALA A 138 5.35 15.85 -15.26
N GLN A 139 4.66 15.34 -16.27
CA GLN A 139 3.21 15.13 -16.22
C GLN A 139 2.83 14.04 -15.20
N ILE A 140 3.67 13.01 -15.04
CA ILE A 140 3.47 11.94 -14.06
C ILE A 140 4.62 11.98 -13.06
N LEU A 141 4.27 12.13 -11.80
CA LEU A 141 5.21 12.14 -10.67
C LEU A 141 4.96 10.92 -9.80
N CYS A 142 6.04 10.20 -9.45
CA CYS A 142 5.97 9.01 -8.60
C CYS A 142 6.92 9.19 -7.41
N MET A 143 6.44 8.88 -6.19
CA MET A 143 7.24 9.03 -4.98
C MET A 143 6.72 8.17 -3.83
N ASP A 144 7.54 7.97 -2.81
CA ASP A 144 7.09 7.47 -1.52
C ASP A 144 6.60 8.64 -0.66
N GLY A 145 5.55 8.46 0.13
CA GLY A 145 5.08 9.47 1.08
C GLY A 145 6.06 9.65 2.24
N ILE A 146 6.61 8.54 2.72
CA ILE A 146 7.71 8.49 3.69
C ILE A 146 8.78 7.54 3.16
N GLY A 147 10.00 8.03 3.05
CA GLY A 147 11.16 7.27 2.60
C GLY A 147 11.70 6.30 3.67
N ALA A 148 12.19 5.15 3.21
CA ALA A 148 12.85 4.16 4.06
C ALA A 148 14.29 3.95 3.56
N PRO A 149 15.24 3.54 4.44
CA PRO A 149 15.12 3.19 5.86
C PRO A 149 15.15 4.41 6.81
N TRP A 150 15.53 5.57 6.31
CA TRP A 150 15.54 6.82 7.09
C TRP A 150 14.15 7.42 6.98
N VAL A 151 13.44 7.51 8.09
CA VAL A 151 12.08 8.08 8.15
C VAL A 151 12.14 9.55 7.76
N GLU A 152 11.94 9.82 6.47
CA GLU A 152 11.98 11.15 5.87
C GLU A 152 10.61 11.38 5.20
N GLU A 153 9.89 12.39 5.68
CA GLU A 153 8.61 12.76 5.08
C GLU A 153 8.86 13.60 3.83
N PHE A 154 8.40 13.10 2.68
CA PHE A 154 8.57 13.76 1.40
C PHE A 154 7.39 14.63 0.98
N LEU A 155 6.23 14.47 1.64
CA LEU A 155 5.07 15.33 1.46
C LEU A 155 5.24 16.60 2.30
N THR A 156 5.89 17.60 1.74
CA THR A 156 6.32 18.83 2.43
C THR A 156 5.58 20.08 1.96
N GLY A 157 4.42 19.89 1.30
CA GLY A 157 3.58 20.98 0.80
C GLY A 157 3.78 21.31 -0.69
N PHE A 158 4.80 20.77 -1.37
CA PHE A 158 4.99 20.99 -2.81
C PHE A 158 3.82 20.46 -3.63
N GLU A 159 3.18 19.39 -3.14
CA GLU A 159 2.04 18.72 -3.78
C GLU A 159 0.84 19.66 -3.94
N GLN A 160 0.72 20.68 -3.10
CA GLN A 160 -0.33 21.70 -3.20
C GLN A 160 -0.13 22.66 -4.36
N ASN A 161 1.10 22.74 -4.89
CA ASN A 161 1.47 23.60 -6.00
C ASN A 161 1.54 22.86 -7.35
N LEU A 162 1.16 21.58 -7.37
CA LEU A 162 1.08 20.80 -8.61
C LEU A 162 -0.08 21.30 -9.48
N SER A 163 0.04 21.09 -10.78
CA SER A 163 -0.99 21.46 -11.75
C SER A 163 -2.07 20.38 -11.85
N ALA A 164 -3.29 20.79 -12.20
CA ALA A 164 -4.43 19.88 -12.36
C ALA A 164 -4.28 18.88 -13.53
N ASP A 165 -3.38 19.15 -14.47
CA ASP A 165 -3.04 18.26 -15.59
C ASP A 165 -1.92 17.26 -15.23
N GLN A 166 -1.31 17.38 -14.06
CA GLN A 166 -0.36 16.40 -13.54
C GLN A 166 -1.07 15.25 -12.84
N THR A 167 -0.39 14.10 -12.79
CA THR A 167 -0.76 12.96 -11.95
C THR A 167 0.34 12.70 -10.93
N LEU A 168 -0.04 12.60 -9.67
CA LEU A 168 0.84 12.23 -8.56
C LEU A 168 0.49 10.82 -8.09
N ILE A 169 1.46 9.91 -8.17
CA ILE A 169 1.36 8.55 -7.61
C ILE A 169 2.22 8.49 -6.35
N VAL A 170 1.61 8.18 -5.21
CA VAL A 170 2.32 8.12 -3.92
C VAL A 170 2.25 6.71 -3.34
N ASP A 171 3.40 6.12 -3.03
CA ASP A 171 3.47 4.93 -2.19
C ASP A 171 3.35 5.34 -0.71
N GLU A 172 2.21 5.05 -0.13
CA GLU A 172 1.84 5.37 1.25
C GLU A 172 2.17 4.21 2.21
N SER A 173 2.94 3.22 1.79
CA SER A 173 3.17 1.99 2.57
C SER A 173 3.75 2.22 3.96
N HIS A 174 4.49 3.30 4.17
CA HIS A 174 5.04 3.69 5.47
C HIS A 174 4.24 4.80 6.16
N ARG A 175 3.13 5.24 5.57
CA ARG A 175 2.35 6.38 6.05
C ARG A 175 0.88 6.02 6.31
N LEU A 176 0.26 5.23 5.43
CA LEU A 176 -1.17 4.88 5.49
C LEU A 176 -1.49 4.13 6.80
N GLY A 177 -2.44 4.63 7.57
CA GLY A 177 -2.82 4.08 8.88
C GLY A 177 -1.93 4.50 10.05
N ILE A 178 -0.86 5.27 9.80
CA ILE A 178 0.06 5.78 10.83
C ILE A 178 -0.04 7.30 10.93
N VAL A 179 -0.05 8.00 9.79
CA VAL A 179 -0.17 9.44 9.72
C VAL A 179 -1.58 9.81 9.29
N SER A 180 -2.24 10.67 10.06
CA SER A 180 -3.64 11.04 9.84
C SER A 180 -3.87 12.12 8.80
N THR A 181 -2.83 12.84 8.38
CA THR A 181 -2.96 13.94 7.42
C THR A 181 -3.19 13.43 6.00
N GLN A 182 -4.19 13.99 5.33
CA GLN A 182 -4.46 13.69 3.93
C GLN A 182 -3.56 14.49 2.99
N ILE A 183 -3.29 13.92 1.82
CA ILE A 183 -2.57 14.62 0.75
C ILE A 183 -3.55 15.57 0.08
N GLN A 184 -3.26 16.86 0.15
CA GLN A 184 -4.04 17.91 -0.51
C GLN A 184 -3.29 18.36 -1.77
N THR A 185 -3.85 18.10 -2.95
CA THR A 185 -3.24 18.45 -4.24
C THR A 185 -4.30 18.72 -5.29
N PRO A 186 -4.10 19.69 -6.19
CA PRO A 186 -4.95 19.85 -7.37
C PRO A 186 -4.68 18.78 -8.45
N ALA A 187 -3.52 18.12 -8.42
CA ALA A 187 -3.17 17.04 -9.34
C ALA A 187 -4.11 15.83 -9.20
N ASN A 188 -4.17 14.98 -10.23
CA ASN A 188 -4.81 13.68 -10.08
C ASN A 188 -3.99 12.80 -9.14
N LEU A 189 -4.54 12.46 -7.97
CA LEU A 189 -3.85 11.68 -6.94
C LEU A 189 -4.24 10.21 -7.02
N ILE A 190 -3.23 9.35 -7.12
CA ILE A 190 -3.36 7.91 -6.89
C ILE A 190 -2.42 7.54 -5.75
N GLN A 191 -2.97 6.92 -4.73
CA GLN A 191 -2.20 6.43 -3.59
C GLN A 191 -2.13 4.91 -3.65
N THR A 192 -0.98 4.34 -3.39
CA THR A 192 -0.77 2.89 -3.29
C THR A 192 -0.20 2.56 -1.94
N SER A 193 -0.49 1.38 -1.40
CA SER A 193 0.08 0.99 -0.13
C SER A 193 0.14 -0.52 0.05
N SER A 194 1.13 -0.97 0.82
CA SER A 194 1.14 -2.31 1.41
C SER A 194 0.34 -2.32 2.70
N LEU A 195 -0.70 -3.12 2.77
CA LEU A 195 -1.47 -3.33 3.99
C LEU A 195 -0.77 -4.29 4.98
N SER A 196 0.36 -4.90 4.59
CA SER A 196 1.13 -5.77 5.49
C SER A 196 1.88 -5.03 6.59
N LYS A 197 1.94 -3.69 6.51
CA LYS A 197 2.61 -2.86 7.51
C LYS A 197 1.64 -2.46 8.64
N ALA A 198 0.99 -1.30 8.54
CA ALA A 198 0.08 -0.84 9.59
C ALA A 198 -1.15 -1.75 9.76
N PHE A 199 -1.69 -2.29 8.67
CA PHE A 199 -2.91 -3.11 8.72
C PHE A 199 -2.67 -4.59 9.04
N GLY A 200 -1.43 -5.07 9.02
CA GLY A 200 -1.07 -6.44 9.42
C GLY A 200 -1.65 -7.54 8.51
N ILE A 201 -2.10 -7.22 7.28
CA ILE A 201 -2.65 -8.21 6.34
C ILE A 201 -1.81 -8.31 5.05
N PRO A 202 -1.61 -9.50 4.49
CA PRO A 202 -0.88 -9.70 3.24
C PRO A 202 -1.72 -9.25 2.04
N ALA A 203 -1.80 -7.93 1.84
CA ALA A 203 -2.55 -7.29 0.78
C ALA A 203 -1.88 -5.96 0.37
N GLY A 204 -2.29 -5.43 -0.76
CA GLY A 204 -2.04 -4.06 -1.19
C GLY A 204 -3.35 -3.34 -1.48
N ILE A 205 -3.29 -2.04 -1.59
CA ILE A 205 -4.44 -1.19 -1.92
C ILE A 205 -4.04 -0.07 -2.88
N ILE A 206 -4.95 0.26 -3.78
CA ILE A 206 -4.90 1.45 -4.62
C ILE A 206 -6.09 2.32 -4.23
N LEU A 207 -5.86 3.60 -3.97
CA LEU A 207 -6.84 4.58 -3.55
C LEU A 207 -6.85 5.75 -4.54
N GLY A 208 -8.02 6.28 -4.86
CA GLY A 208 -8.11 7.41 -5.79
C GLY A 208 -9.53 7.76 -6.20
N LYS A 209 -9.63 8.49 -7.32
CA LYS A 209 -10.92 8.83 -7.92
C LYS A 209 -11.65 7.58 -8.40
N LYS A 210 -12.96 7.57 -8.25
CA LYS A 210 -13.80 6.43 -8.65
C LYS A 210 -13.57 6.01 -10.11
N ALA A 211 -13.45 6.97 -11.02
CA ALA A 211 -13.23 6.68 -12.44
C ALA A 211 -11.92 5.94 -12.71
N ASP A 212 -10.83 6.33 -12.03
CA ASP A 212 -9.54 5.66 -12.16
C ASP A 212 -9.58 4.26 -11.54
N ILE A 213 -10.18 4.11 -10.37
CA ILE A 213 -10.30 2.81 -9.69
C ILE A 213 -11.19 1.84 -10.49
N ASP A 214 -12.30 2.31 -11.04
CA ASP A 214 -13.18 1.48 -11.89
C ASP A 214 -12.43 1.00 -13.15
N ALA A 215 -11.61 1.86 -13.77
CA ALA A 215 -10.77 1.48 -14.90
C ALA A 215 -9.68 0.46 -14.52
N ILE A 216 -9.02 0.66 -13.37
CA ILE A 216 -8.03 -0.29 -12.82
C ILE A 216 -8.67 -1.67 -12.58
N LYS A 217 -9.90 -1.72 -12.07
CA LYS A 217 -10.62 -2.97 -11.83
C LYS A 217 -11.03 -3.70 -13.12
N GLN A 218 -10.91 -3.08 -14.29
CA GLN A 218 -11.07 -3.71 -15.60
C GLN A 218 -9.73 -4.07 -16.26
N ASP A 219 -8.61 -3.62 -15.71
CA ASP A 219 -7.28 -3.90 -16.25
C ASP A 219 -6.96 -5.41 -16.15
N PRO A 220 -6.49 -6.06 -17.25
CA PRO A 220 -6.17 -7.49 -17.25
C PRO A 220 -5.18 -7.91 -16.16
N PHE A 221 -4.24 -7.06 -15.74
CA PHE A 221 -3.30 -7.37 -14.67
C PHE A 221 -3.97 -7.42 -13.30
N TRP A 222 -4.94 -6.53 -13.05
CA TRP A 222 -5.70 -6.60 -11.81
C TRP A 222 -6.66 -7.78 -11.81
N VAL A 223 -7.34 -8.02 -12.95
CA VAL A 223 -8.29 -9.13 -13.11
C VAL A 223 -7.61 -10.48 -13.02
N GLY A 224 -6.45 -10.64 -13.68
CA GLY A 224 -5.69 -11.89 -13.71
C GLY A 224 -4.84 -12.14 -12.46
N GLY A 225 -4.65 -11.11 -11.63
CA GLY A 225 -3.91 -11.24 -10.38
C GLY A 225 -4.68 -12.05 -9.33
N SER A 226 -3.95 -12.81 -8.51
CA SER A 226 -4.56 -13.42 -7.32
C SER A 226 -5.10 -12.32 -6.40
N PRO A 227 -6.34 -12.43 -5.90
CA PRO A 227 -6.87 -11.46 -4.96
C PRO A 227 -6.17 -11.54 -3.60
N ALA A 228 -6.30 -10.50 -2.79
CA ALA A 228 -5.94 -10.57 -1.38
C ALA A 228 -6.69 -11.72 -0.69
N ASN A 229 -6.04 -12.40 0.24
CA ASN A 229 -6.62 -13.55 0.91
C ASN A 229 -7.90 -13.15 1.67
N PRO A 230 -9.06 -13.80 1.39
CA PRO A 230 -10.35 -13.35 1.92
C PRO A 230 -10.45 -13.49 3.45
N ALA A 231 -9.76 -14.43 4.08
CA ALA A 231 -9.77 -14.56 5.54
C ALA A 231 -9.10 -13.36 6.23
N TYR A 232 -7.97 -12.89 5.71
CA TYR A 232 -7.31 -11.69 6.22
C TYR A 232 -8.10 -10.42 5.89
N VAL A 233 -8.72 -10.35 4.72
CA VAL A 233 -9.63 -9.24 4.36
C VAL A 233 -10.82 -9.18 5.31
N TYR A 234 -11.42 -10.33 5.64
CA TYR A 234 -12.48 -10.44 6.63
C TYR A 234 -12.02 -9.97 8.02
N ALA A 235 -10.86 -10.42 8.47
CA ALA A 235 -10.32 -10.00 9.76
C ALA A 235 -10.12 -8.47 9.81
N CYS A 236 -9.51 -7.90 8.77
CA CYS A 236 -9.33 -6.45 8.68
C CYS A 236 -10.68 -5.70 8.68
N LEU A 237 -11.67 -6.19 7.94
CA LEU A 237 -13.01 -5.58 7.86
C LEU A 237 -13.73 -5.57 9.21
N HIS A 238 -13.65 -6.67 9.96
CA HIS A 238 -14.41 -6.87 11.19
C HIS A 238 -13.65 -6.55 12.49
N ALA A 239 -12.39 -6.17 12.39
CA ALA A 239 -11.56 -5.73 13.52
C ALA A 239 -11.21 -4.23 13.42
N GLN A 240 -12.08 -3.39 12.84
CA GLN A 240 -11.77 -1.96 12.62
C GLN A 240 -11.44 -1.21 13.93
N GLU A 241 -12.04 -1.59 15.05
CA GLU A 241 -11.74 -1.04 16.37
C GLU A 241 -10.28 -1.26 16.83
N ALA A 242 -9.60 -2.27 16.27
CA ALA A 242 -8.20 -2.54 16.58
C ALA A 242 -7.24 -1.55 15.91
N TYR A 243 -7.74 -0.73 14.97
CA TYR A 243 -6.96 0.28 14.24
C TYR A 243 -7.20 1.71 14.72
N ASP A 244 -8.04 1.91 15.73
CA ASP A 244 -8.38 3.19 16.37
C ASP A 244 -7.55 3.37 17.65
#